data_08efe8164af72d37ca3e5cc6f59079ca
#
_entry.id   08efe8164af72d37ca3e5cc6f59079ca
#
_cell.length_a   1.000
_cell.length_b   1.000
_cell.length_c   1.000
_cell.angle_alpha   90.00
_cell.angle_beta   90.00
_cell.angle_gamma   90.00
#
_symmetry.space_group_name_H-M   'P 1'
#
loop_
_entity.id
_entity.type
_entity.pdbx_description
1 polymer ?
#
loop_
_entity_poly.entity_id
_entity_poly.type
_entity_poly.pdbx_seq_one_letter_code
_entity_poly.pdbx_strand_id
1 'polypeptide(L)'
;GLPLIPRLDSEIHGSRALHTLRLYRAGKAHMIVVSGGNVFPQNNVQPESFYTASLLEEWGVPPEAILIEGNSRNTYENAIETKKLMNSRQIDKILLVTSAFHMPRALATFKTAGIDAIPSPSSYSIVNYSHPQILEWIPSLGNLGKMQALIREQLGILVYRHRGWIE
;
A
#
# COMPACT_ATOMS: atom_id res chain seq x y z
N GLY A 1 -4.33 15.72 26.41
CA GLY A 1 -3.59 14.48 26.20
C GLY A 1 -3.81 14.08 24.77
N LEU A 2 -2.74 13.76 24.03
CA LEU A 2 -2.83 13.15 22.70
C LEU A 2 -3.67 11.88 22.82
N PRO A 3 -4.65 11.65 21.94
CA PRO A 3 -5.37 10.40 21.95
C PRO A 3 -4.34 9.28 21.78
N LEU A 4 -4.37 8.31 22.70
CA LEU A 4 -3.59 7.08 22.52
C LEU A 4 -4.04 6.46 21.21
N ILE A 5 -3.22 6.58 20.18
CA ILE A 5 -3.42 5.85 18.94
C ILE A 5 -3.42 4.37 19.34
N PRO A 6 -4.51 3.63 19.10
CA PRO A 6 -4.51 2.20 19.38
C PRO A 6 -3.30 1.58 18.70
N ARG A 7 -2.71 0.54 19.27
CA ARG A 7 -1.50 -0.17 18.79
C ARG A 7 -1.54 -0.70 17.34
N LEU A 8 -2.43 -0.17 16.52
CA LEU A 8 -2.48 -0.34 15.08
C LEU A 8 -1.33 0.38 14.35
N ASP A 9 -0.60 1.23 15.04
CA ASP A 9 0.64 1.86 14.57
C ASP A 9 1.71 0.82 14.17
N SER A 10 1.72 -0.35 14.77
CA SER A 10 2.58 -1.45 14.35
C SER A 10 2.21 -2.05 12.99
N GLU A 11 0.99 -1.85 12.53
CA GLU A 11 0.48 -2.30 11.22
C GLU A 11 0.50 -1.20 10.16
N ILE A 12 0.62 0.07 10.54
CA ILE A 12 0.87 1.14 9.58
C ILE A 12 2.22 0.87 8.94
N HIS A 13 2.20 0.55 7.67
CA HIS A 13 3.43 0.33 6.90
C HIS A 13 4.16 1.68 6.72
N GLY A 14 4.80 2.17 7.75
CA GLY A 14 5.45 3.48 7.82
C GLY A 14 6.40 3.75 6.65
N SER A 15 6.99 2.72 6.08
CA SER A 15 7.82 2.83 4.87
C SER A 15 7.03 3.25 3.63
N ARG A 16 5.75 2.83 3.48
CA ARG A 16 4.87 3.29 2.39
C ARG A 16 4.51 4.75 2.57
N ALA A 17 4.07 5.13 3.76
CA ALA A 17 3.72 6.51 4.09
C ALA A 17 4.91 7.46 3.92
N LEU A 18 6.10 7.06 4.39
CA LEU A 18 7.33 7.86 4.23
C LEU A 18 7.73 7.99 2.75
N HIS A 19 7.62 6.92 1.96
CA HIS A 19 7.92 7.00 0.53
C HIS A 19 6.94 7.93 -0.19
N THR A 20 5.65 7.83 0.11
CA THR A 20 4.60 8.74 -0.40
C THR A 20 4.91 10.19 -0.05
N LEU A 21 5.28 10.48 1.19
CA LEU A 21 5.68 11.81 1.63
C LEU A 21 6.87 12.34 0.82
N ARG A 22 7.89 11.51 0.57
CA ARG A 22 9.06 11.89 -0.24
C ARG A 22 8.68 12.25 -1.67
N LEU A 23 7.79 11.48 -2.29
CA LEU A 23 7.28 11.78 -3.63
C LEU A 23 6.50 13.09 -3.66
N TYR A 24 5.64 13.31 -2.68
CA TYR A 24 4.87 14.55 -2.54
C TYR A 24 5.80 15.77 -2.38
N ARG A 25 6.75 15.71 -1.44
CA ARG A 25 7.73 16.79 -1.21
C ARG A 25 8.66 17.04 -2.40
N ALA A 26 8.92 16.03 -3.20
CA ALA A 26 9.69 16.15 -4.45
C ALA A 26 8.85 16.70 -5.61
N GLY A 27 7.59 17.10 -5.38
CA GLY A 27 6.70 17.64 -6.41
C GLY A 27 6.31 16.62 -7.50
N LYS A 28 6.43 15.31 -7.22
CA LYS A 28 6.07 14.25 -8.17
C LYS A 28 4.56 14.00 -8.25
N ALA A 29 3.84 14.44 -7.23
CA ALA A 29 2.38 14.43 -7.17
C ALA A 29 1.89 15.60 -6.31
N HIS A 30 0.75 16.16 -6.65
CA HIS A 30 0.13 17.28 -5.91
C HIS A 30 -0.96 16.82 -4.95
N MET A 31 -1.40 15.57 -5.08
CA MET A 31 -2.43 14.95 -4.24
C MET A 31 -2.01 13.54 -3.85
N ILE A 32 -2.47 13.10 -2.71
CA ILE A 32 -2.26 11.75 -2.17
C ILE A 32 -3.61 11.08 -1.99
N VAL A 33 -3.80 9.92 -2.58
CA VAL A 33 -4.95 9.05 -2.29
C VAL A 33 -4.47 7.98 -1.32
N VAL A 34 -5.05 7.94 -0.13
CA VAL A 34 -4.82 6.89 0.86
C VAL A 34 -5.97 5.92 0.78
N SER A 35 -5.73 4.73 0.23
CA SER A 35 -6.74 3.71 0.02
C SER A 35 -6.52 2.52 0.93
N GLY A 36 -7.56 2.11 1.63
CA GLY A 36 -7.58 0.95 2.52
C GLY A 36 -8.66 1.05 3.58
N GLY A 37 -9.64 0.17 3.50
CA GLY A 37 -10.70 0.02 4.50
C GLY A 37 -10.38 -1.08 5.50
N ASN A 38 -11.37 -1.44 6.30
CA ASN A 38 -11.29 -2.53 7.25
C ASN A 38 -11.70 -3.86 6.60
N VAL A 39 -10.80 -4.82 6.56
CA VAL A 39 -11.10 -6.19 6.08
C VAL A 39 -12.17 -6.84 6.95
N PHE A 40 -12.13 -6.58 8.25
CA PHE A 40 -13.12 -7.03 9.23
C PHE A 40 -13.67 -5.80 9.96
N PRO A 41 -14.86 -5.30 9.58
CA PRO A 41 -15.46 -4.18 10.27
C PRO A 41 -15.72 -4.54 11.74
N GLN A 42 -14.93 -3.98 12.63
CA GLN A 42 -15.19 -4.03 14.07
C GLN A 42 -15.78 -2.69 14.48
N ASN A 43 -16.80 -2.71 15.31
CA ASN A 43 -17.40 -1.50 15.85
C ASN A 43 -16.32 -0.66 16.55
N ASN A 44 -16.16 0.59 16.13
CA ASN A 44 -15.23 1.61 16.65
C ASN A 44 -13.75 1.57 16.15
N VAL A 45 -13.39 0.81 15.12
CA VAL A 45 -12.05 0.90 14.51
C VAL A 45 -12.15 1.64 13.19
N GLN A 46 -11.44 2.76 13.08
CA GLN A 46 -11.34 3.50 11.83
C GLN A 46 -10.55 2.70 10.79
N PRO A 47 -10.83 2.85 9.49
CA PRO A 47 -10.01 2.26 8.42
C PRO A 47 -8.53 2.65 8.50
N GLU A 48 -7.63 1.76 8.05
CA GLU A 48 -6.18 2.02 7.99
C GLU A 48 -5.86 3.33 7.25
N SER A 49 -6.64 3.65 6.23
CA SER A 49 -6.48 4.88 5.45
C SER A 49 -6.60 6.15 6.29
N PHE A 50 -7.45 6.19 7.31
CA PHE A 50 -7.59 7.34 8.21
C PHE A 50 -6.33 7.55 9.05
N TYR A 51 -5.78 6.47 9.63
CA TYR A 51 -4.55 6.57 10.43
C TYR A 51 -3.35 6.99 9.58
N THR A 52 -3.27 6.46 8.36
CA THR A 52 -2.20 6.84 7.43
C THR A 52 -2.34 8.31 6.99
N ALA A 53 -3.56 8.78 6.75
CA ALA A 53 -3.82 10.19 6.44
C ALA A 53 -3.40 11.11 7.60
N SER A 54 -3.81 10.80 8.82
CA SER A 54 -3.42 11.56 10.02
C SER A 54 -1.90 11.63 10.18
N LEU A 55 -1.19 10.53 9.91
CA LEU A 55 0.27 10.50 9.96
C LEU A 55 0.90 11.42 8.89
N LEU A 56 0.35 11.45 7.69
CA LEU A 56 0.80 12.34 6.62
C LEU A 56 0.54 13.81 6.97
N GLU A 57 -0.59 14.12 7.60
CA GLU A 57 -0.91 15.45 8.11
C GLU A 57 0.08 15.89 9.21
N GLU A 58 0.38 15.02 10.18
CA GLU A 58 1.41 15.27 11.19
C GLU A 58 2.78 15.57 10.57
N TRP A 59 3.08 14.96 9.44
CA TRP A 59 4.31 15.20 8.68
C TRP A 59 4.23 16.42 7.76
N GLY A 60 3.16 17.20 7.83
CA GLY A 60 3.01 18.49 7.16
C GLY A 60 2.45 18.41 5.74
N VAL A 61 1.75 17.33 5.38
CA VAL A 61 0.94 17.32 4.16
C VAL A 61 -0.39 18.03 4.46
N PRO A 62 -0.78 19.04 3.67
CA PRO A 62 -2.06 19.73 3.89
C PRO A 62 -3.25 18.76 3.73
N PRO A 63 -4.27 18.84 4.60
CA PRO A 63 -5.45 17.96 4.52
C PRO A 63 -6.15 17.98 3.16
N GLU A 64 -6.18 19.14 2.50
CA GLU A 64 -6.76 19.31 1.17
C GLU A 64 -6.01 18.57 0.06
N ALA A 65 -4.75 18.20 0.30
CA ALA A 65 -3.95 17.37 -0.61
C ALA A 65 -4.13 15.86 -0.36
N ILE A 66 -4.92 15.47 0.65
CA ILE A 66 -5.13 14.06 1.00
C ILE A 66 -6.57 13.66 0.69
N LEU A 67 -6.74 12.62 -0.11
CA LEU A 67 -8.02 11.97 -0.35
C LEU A 67 -8.02 10.61 0.36
N ILE A 68 -9.04 10.36 1.16
CA ILE A 68 -9.19 9.12 1.92
C ILE A 68 -10.20 8.22 1.22
N GLU A 69 -9.81 7.00 0.91
CA GLU A 69 -10.66 5.91 0.48
C GLU A 69 -10.65 4.83 1.59
N GLY A 70 -11.73 4.67 2.30
CA GLY A 70 -11.85 3.78 3.45
C GLY A 70 -12.86 2.64 3.28
N ASN A 71 -13.42 2.42 2.09
CA ASN A 71 -14.48 1.44 1.85
C ASN A 71 -13.97 0.08 1.38
N SER A 72 -12.80 0.05 0.78
CA SER A 72 -12.22 -1.14 0.17
C SER A 72 -11.71 -2.15 1.20
N ARG A 73 -11.89 -3.44 0.93
CA ARG A 73 -11.50 -4.55 1.81
C ARG A 73 -10.40 -5.43 1.21
N ASN A 74 -10.04 -5.18 -0.04
CA ASN A 74 -9.03 -5.92 -0.78
C ASN A 74 -8.46 -5.07 -1.92
N THR A 75 -7.38 -5.53 -2.56
CA THR A 75 -6.68 -4.77 -3.59
C THR A 75 -7.54 -4.49 -4.83
N TYR A 76 -8.47 -5.37 -5.17
CA TYR A 76 -9.39 -5.16 -6.28
C TYR A 76 -10.35 -3.99 -5.97
N GLU A 77 -10.95 -4.01 -4.78
CA GLU A 77 -11.81 -2.91 -4.32
C GLU A 77 -11.03 -1.59 -4.22
N ASN A 78 -9.77 -1.62 -3.73
CA ASN A 78 -8.90 -0.44 -3.75
C ASN A 78 -8.79 0.16 -5.16
N ALA A 79 -8.56 -0.67 -6.18
CA ALA A 79 -8.46 -0.19 -7.55
C ALA A 79 -9.77 0.42 -8.06
N ILE A 80 -10.90 -0.24 -7.79
CA ILE A 80 -12.23 0.25 -8.22
C ILE A 80 -12.59 1.57 -7.54
N GLU A 81 -12.42 1.66 -6.21
CA GLU A 81 -12.74 2.88 -5.48
C GLU A 81 -11.77 4.03 -5.82
N THR A 82 -10.48 3.72 -6.01
CA THR A 82 -9.50 4.70 -6.50
C THR A 82 -9.90 5.21 -7.89
N LYS A 83 -10.38 4.34 -8.80
CA LYS A 83 -10.85 4.76 -10.13
C LYS A 83 -12.02 5.74 -10.05
N LYS A 84 -12.95 5.52 -9.13
CA LYS A 84 -14.07 6.45 -8.91
C LYS A 84 -13.57 7.83 -8.45
N LEU A 85 -12.61 7.85 -7.51
CA LEU A 85 -11.99 9.10 -7.05
C LEU A 85 -11.23 9.81 -8.18
N MET A 86 -10.47 9.08 -8.97
CA MET A 86 -9.76 9.64 -10.13
C MET A 86 -10.73 10.31 -11.11
N ASN A 87 -11.83 9.62 -11.44
CA ASN A 87 -12.84 10.16 -12.36
C ASN A 87 -13.49 11.42 -11.80
N SER A 88 -13.85 11.44 -10.50
CA SER A 88 -14.48 12.59 -9.86
C SER A 88 -13.56 13.82 -9.75
N ARG A 89 -12.25 13.60 -9.78
CA ARG A 89 -11.21 14.64 -9.64
C ARG A 89 -10.48 14.92 -10.94
N GLN A 90 -10.86 14.27 -12.04
CA GLN A 90 -10.22 14.40 -13.35
C GLN A 90 -8.71 14.08 -13.29
N ILE A 91 -8.36 13.01 -12.56
CA ILE A 91 -6.98 12.52 -12.44
C ILE A 91 -6.76 11.43 -13.49
N ASP A 92 -5.78 11.63 -14.38
CA ASP A 92 -5.50 10.68 -15.47
C ASP A 92 -4.47 9.62 -15.09
N LYS A 93 -3.49 9.97 -14.28
CA LYS A 93 -2.36 9.10 -13.91
C LYS A 93 -2.07 9.13 -12.42
N ILE A 94 -1.57 8.03 -11.90
CA ILE A 94 -1.15 7.91 -10.51
C ILE A 94 0.23 7.28 -10.38
N LEU A 95 0.93 7.65 -9.30
CA LEU A 95 2.06 6.87 -8.79
C LEU A 95 1.50 5.85 -7.79
N LEU A 96 1.59 4.57 -8.12
CA LEU A 96 1.12 3.51 -7.24
C LEU A 96 2.21 3.15 -6.23
N VAL A 97 1.98 3.49 -4.97
CA VAL A 97 2.92 3.20 -3.87
C VAL A 97 2.43 2.01 -3.08
N THR A 98 3.22 0.95 -3.07
CA THR A 98 3.01 -0.21 -2.21
C THR A 98 4.35 -0.93 -1.99
N SER A 99 4.38 -2.00 -1.19
CA SER A 99 5.60 -2.78 -0.99
C SER A 99 6.05 -3.47 -2.29
N ALA A 100 7.35 -3.66 -2.47
CA ALA A 100 7.91 -4.31 -3.65
C ALA A 100 7.33 -5.72 -3.88
N PHE A 101 7.07 -6.48 -2.80
CA PHE A 101 6.43 -7.80 -2.89
C PHE A 101 4.99 -7.74 -3.41
N HIS A 102 4.25 -6.72 -3.00
CA HIS A 102 2.85 -6.57 -3.36
C HIS A 102 2.64 -5.89 -4.73
N MET A 103 3.66 -5.17 -5.21
CA MET A 103 3.57 -4.36 -6.43
C MET A 103 3.08 -5.13 -7.67
N PRO A 104 3.56 -6.36 -7.98
CA PRO A 104 3.11 -7.06 -9.19
C PRO A 104 1.60 -7.29 -9.20
N ARG A 105 1.02 -7.78 -8.09
CA ARG A 105 -0.43 -8.00 -8.00
C ARG A 105 -1.22 -6.70 -8.01
N ALA A 106 -0.76 -5.69 -7.26
CA ALA A 106 -1.42 -4.40 -7.24
C ALA A 106 -1.44 -3.73 -8.62
N LEU A 107 -0.29 -3.71 -9.31
CA LEU A 107 -0.19 -3.10 -10.64
C LEU A 107 -1.09 -3.80 -11.66
N ALA A 108 -1.10 -5.14 -11.68
CA ALA A 108 -1.99 -5.91 -12.56
C ALA A 108 -3.46 -5.60 -12.27
N THR A 109 -3.86 -5.54 -10.99
CA THR A 109 -5.24 -5.21 -10.57
C THR A 109 -5.65 -3.79 -11.00
N PHE A 110 -4.78 -2.80 -10.80
CA PHE A 110 -5.04 -1.42 -11.21
C PHE A 110 -5.15 -1.30 -12.73
N LYS A 111 -4.29 -2.00 -13.47
CA LYS A 111 -4.37 -2.05 -14.94
C LYS A 111 -5.69 -2.66 -15.40
N THR A 112 -6.16 -3.76 -14.82
CA THR A 112 -7.46 -4.37 -15.14
C THR A 112 -8.62 -3.43 -14.82
N ALA A 113 -8.51 -2.59 -13.78
CA ALA A 113 -9.47 -1.52 -13.49
C ALA A 113 -9.39 -0.31 -14.46
N GLY A 114 -8.52 -0.35 -15.46
CA GLY A 114 -8.33 0.72 -16.44
C GLY A 114 -7.63 1.96 -15.86
N ILE A 115 -6.70 1.76 -14.92
CA ILE A 115 -5.89 2.83 -14.34
C ILE A 115 -4.47 2.75 -14.90
N ASP A 116 -4.00 3.86 -15.50
CA ASP A 116 -2.60 4.02 -15.90
C ASP A 116 -1.75 4.37 -14.65
N ALA A 117 -1.22 3.34 -14.01
CA ALA A 117 -0.47 3.45 -12.77
C ALA A 117 1.03 3.27 -13.02
N ILE A 118 1.83 4.25 -12.59
CA ILE A 118 3.29 4.17 -12.60
C ILE A 118 3.73 3.52 -11.28
N PRO A 119 4.41 2.36 -11.31
CA PRO A 119 4.84 1.69 -10.10
C PRO A 119 5.92 2.49 -9.35
N SER A 120 5.72 2.68 -8.06
CA SER A 120 6.68 3.31 -7.15
C SER A 120 6.83 2.46 -5.88
N PRO A 121 7.54 1.32 -5.98
CA PRO A 121 7.62 0.37 -4.89
C PRO A 121 8.41 0.90 -3.69
N SER A 122 7.92 0.58 -2.50
CA SER A 122 8.60 0.82 -1.22
C SER A 122 8.94 -0.50 -0.53
N SER A 123 9.60 -0.46 0.61
CA SER A 123 9.87 -1.66 1.45
C SER A 123 10.56 -2.79 0.68
N TYR A 124 11.71 -2.50 0.10
CA TYR A 124 12.56 -3.54 -0.47
C TYR A 124 13.11 -4.42 0.65
N SER A 125 12.79 -5.71 0.62
CA SER A 125 13.26 -6.69 1.62
C SER A 125 14.62 -7.30 1.27
N ILE A 126 15.22 -6.90 0.15
CA ILE A 126 16.51 -7.41 -0.30
C ILE A 126 17.56 -6.35 -0.02
N VAL A 127 18.48 -6.66 0.87
CA VAL A 127 19.75 -5.94 1.03
C VAL A 127 20.78 -6.75 0.24
N ASN A 128 21.29 -6.17 -0.84
CA ASN A 128 22.42 -6.77 -1.55
C ASN A 128 23.66 -6.65 -0.68
N TYR A 129 24.03 -7.73 -0.04
CA TYR A 129 25.35 -7.86 0.55
C TYR A 129 26.34 -8.16 -0.57
N SER A 130 27.39 -7.39 -0.65
CA SER A 130 28.47 -7.57 -1.64
C SER A 130 29.25 -8.90 -1.47
N HIS A 131 29.06 -9.60 -0.35
CA HIS A 131 29.63 -10.91 -0.08
C HIS A 131 28.61 -11.77 0.69
N PRO A 132 28.25 -12.97 0.15
CA PRO A 132 27.41 -13.91 0.88
C PRO A 132 28.12 -14.36 2.16
N GLN A 133 27.51 -14.10 3.31
CA GLN A 133 28.02 -14.60 4.58
C GLN A 133 27.47 -15.99 4.84
N ILE A 134 28.30 -16.89 5.40
CA ILE A 134 27.89 -18.26 5.79
C ILE A 134 26.63 -18.22 6.67
N LEU A 135 26.45 -17.19 7.47
CA LEU A 135 25.28 -16.97 8.31
C LEU A 135 23.96 -16.83 7.54
N GLU A 136 23.98 -16.47 6.25
CA GLU A 136 22.79 -16.36 5.41
C GLU A 136 22.15 -17.72 5.09
N TRP A 137 22.92 -18.80 5.18
CA TRP A 137 22.46 -20.16 4.99
C TRP A 137 21.78 -20.75 6.23
N ILE A 138 21.86 -20.06 7.37
CA ILE A 138 21.20 -20.50 8.60
C ILE A 138 19.72 -20.11 8.51
N PRO A 139 18.79 -21.08 8.65
CA PRO A 139 17.37 -20.79 8.71
C PRO A 139 17.07 -19.78 9.81
N SER A 140 16.44 -18.66 9.46
CA SER A 140 16.02 -17.63 10.41
C SER A 140 14.51 -17.45 10.39
N LEU A 141 13.92 -17.10 11.53
CA LEU A 141 12.49 -16.78 11.62
C LEU A 141 12.10 -15.62 10.70
N GLY A 142 13.00 -14.66 10.48
CA GLY A 142 12.80 -13.56 9.52
C GLY A 142 12.67 -14.05 8.08
N ASN A 143 13.45 -15.06 7.67
CA ASN A 143 13.35 -15.65 6.35
C ASN A 143 12.07 -16.47 6.18
N LEU A 144 11.61 -17.13 7.24
CA LEU A 144 10.33 -17.83 7.24
C LEU A 144 9.16 -16.88 7.03
N GLY A 145 9.17 -15.72 7.69
CA GLY A 145 8.16 -14.67 7.46
C GLY A 145 8.15 -14.12 6.04
N LYS A 146 9.33 -13.91 5.44
CA LYS A 146 9.45 -13.49 4.03
C LYS A 146 8.90 -14.56 3.07
N MET A 147 9.18 -15.84 3.34
CA MET A 147 8.68 -16.94 2.54
C MET A 147 7.15 -17.05 2.65
N GLN A 148 6.58 -16.89 3.84
CA GLN A 148 5.14 -16.85 4.03
C GLN A 148 4.49 -15.70 3.23
N ALA A 149 5.11 -14.52 3.24
CA ALA A 149 4.63 -13.37 2.47
C ALA A 149 4.64 -13.64 0.96
N LEU A 150 5.71 -14.27 0.44
CA LEU A 150 5.80 -14.69 -0.97
C LEU A 150 4.70 -15.68 -1.34
N ILE A 151 4.50 -16.71 -0.53
CA ILE A 151 3.45 -17.72 -0.78
C ILE A 151 2.07 -17.06 -0.79
N ARG A 152 1.79 -16.16 0.16
CA ARG A 152 0.53 -15.40 0.19
C ARG A 152 0.31 -14.57 -1.08
N GLU A 153 1.34 -13.90 -1.59
CA GLU A 153 1.23 -13.12 -2.82
C GLU A 153 1.00 -14.02 -4.04
N GLN A 154 1.70 -15.15 -4.16
CA GLN A 154 1.49 -16.11 -5.24
C GLN A 154 0.07 -16.69 -5.23
N LEU A 155 -0.42 -17.10 -4.06
CA LEU A 155 -1.80 -17.55 -3.90
C LEU A 155 -2.80 -16.42 -4.20
N GLY A 156 -2.50 -15.20 -3.78
CA GLY A 156 -3.30 -14.02 -4.10
C GLY A 156 -3.43 -13.79 -5.60
N ILE A 157 -2.32 -13.91 -6.35
CA ILE A 157 -2.30 -13.80 -7.81
C ILE A 157 -3.17 -14.88 -8.46
N LEU A 158 -3.05 -16.14 -8.02
CA LEU A 158 -3.87 -17.25 -8.55
C LEU A 158 -5.36 -17.01 -8.32
N VAL A 159 -5.74 -16.61 -7.11
CA VAL A 159 -7.14 -16.30 -6.76
C VAL A 159 -7.67 -15.14 -7.61
N TYR A 160 -6.86 -14.09 -7.80
CA TYR A 160 -7.26 -12.91 -8.57
C TYR A 160 -7.42 -13.24 -10.06
N ARG A 161 -6.54 -14.08 -10.63
CA ARG A 161 -6.70 -14.61 -12.00
C ARG A 161 -7.98 -15.43 -12.14
N HIS A 162 -8.24 -16.34 -11.20
CA HIS A 162 -9.45 -17.15 -11.23
C HIS A 162 -10.74 -16.30 -11.16
N ARG A 163 -10.68 -15.17 -10.46
CA ARG A 163 -11.81 -14.23 -10.36
C ARG A 163 -11.90 -13.22 -11.52
N GLY A 164 -10.96 -13.24 -12.45
CA GLY A 164 -10.89 -12.26 -13.54
C GLY A 164 -10.54 -10.83 -13.07
N TRP A 165 -9.90 -10.70 -11.92
CA TRP A 165 -9.48 -9.40 -11.37
C TRP A 165 -8.09 -8.97 -11.85
N ILE A 166 -7.36 -9.86 -12.46
CA ILE A 166 -6.09 -9.65 -13.19
C ILE A 166 -6.01 -10.60 -14.38
N GLU A 167 -5.29 -10.18 -15.42
CA GLU A 167 -4.95 -10.99 -16.58
C GLU A 167 -3.76 -11.93 -16.32
#